data_34501ffd87ef604075eb252486e278df
#
_entry.id   34501ffd87ef604075eb252486e278df
#
_cell.length_a   1.000
_cell.length_b   1.000
_cell.length_c   1.000
_cell.angle_alpha   90.00
_cell.angle_beta   90.00
_cell.angle_gamma   90.00
#
_symmetry.space_group_name_H-M   'P 1'
#
loop_
_entity.id
_entity.type
_entity.pdbx_description
1 polymer ?
#
loop_
_entity_poly.entity_id
_entity_poly.type
_entity_poly.pdbx_seq_one_letter_code
_entity_poly.pdbx_strand_id
1 'polypeptide(L)'
;MMQAIEITATILGLIQGVLVMLNRRINWFFYCLQMIALLFFSWNVGLYGDVINDVIYLFLGLCAYYLWGKGTTRCISLSSVRAVVAYSMVTIVSTVLLYFYLASTNDPLPLLDAISTTTSFLATILMVFRRLDCWIIWLINDLLYCVEYYMLPNQAIYLLLLNAVWCIMAIVSFITWRKRLHTKPFE
;
A
#
# COMPACT_ATOMS: atom_id res chain seq x y z
N MET A 1 19.12 10.80 14.26
CA MET A 1 19.25 10.09 12.98
C MET A 1 17.95 9.34 12.63
N MET A 2 17.38 8.49 13.49
CA MET A 2 16.15 7.73 13.24
C MET A 2 14.95 8.63 12.91
N GLN A 3 14.70 9.67 13.72
CA GLN A 3 13.63 10.63 13.47
C GLN A 3 13.75 11.31 12.10
N ALA A 4 14.96 11.60 11.63
CA ALA A 4 15.16 12.18 10.30
C ALA A 4 14.80 11.19 9.19
N ILE A 5 15.08 9.90 9.36
CA ILE A 5 14.70 8.84 8.41
C ILE A 5 13.17 8.71 8.36
N GLU A 6 12.51 8.69 9.52
CA GLU A 6 11.05 8.63 9.64
C GLU A 6 10.37 9.81 8.94
N ILE A 7 10.84 11.05 9.21
CA ILE A 7 10.35 12.26 8.53
C ILE A 7 10.56 12.17 7.02
N THR A 8 11.74 11.71 6.59
CA THR A 8 12.05 11.55 5.16
C THR A 8 11.11 10.53 4.51
N ALA A 9 10.88 9.38 5.13
CA ALA A 9 9.95 8.36 4.64
C ALA A 9 8.52 8.92 4.54
N THR A 10 8.07 9.68 5.53
CA THR A 10 6.75 10.32 5.53
C THR A 10 6.61 11.32 4.38
N ILE A 11 7.59 12.20 4.18
CA ILE A 11 7.56 13.19 3.08
C ILE A 11 7.54 12.48 1.73
N LEU A 12 8.40 11.46 1.54
CA LEU A 12 8.44 10.67 0.30
C LEU A 12 7.09 9.98 0.03
N GLY A 13 6.45 9.44 1.08
CA GLY A 13 5.12 8.82 0.98
C GLY A 13 4.04 9.81 0.58
N LEU A 14 4.03 11.01 1.13
CA LEU A 14 3.07 12.05 0.73
C LEU A 14 3.26 12.49 -0.72
N ILE A 15 4.52 12.70 -1.16
CA ILE A 15 4.84 13.03 -2.56
C ILE A 15 4.37 11.89 -3.48
N GLN A 16 4.70 10.66 -3.15
CA GLN A 16 4.28 9.47 -3.88
C GLN A 16 2.75 9.39 -3.99
N GLY A 17 2.03 9.58 -2.89
CA GLY A 17 0.58 9.54 -2.85
C GLY A 17 -0.06 10.57 -3.78
N VAL A 18 0.41 11.82 -3.79
CA VAL A 18 -0.07 12.85 -4.73
C VAL A 18 0.23 12.45 -6.18
N LEU A 19 1.42 11.94 -6.45
CA LEU A 19 1.82 11.57 -7.81
C LEU A 19 1.04 10.36 -8.35
N VAL A 20 0.74 9.36 -7.51
CA VAL A 20 -0.07 8.21 -7.93
C VAL A 20 -1.52 8.60 -8.16
N MET A 21 -2.09 9.48 -7.32
CA MET A 21 -3.41 10.06 -7.52
C MET A 21 -3.51 10.74 -8.90
N LEU A 22 -2.46 11.45 -9.30
CA LEU A 22 -2.35 12.08 -10.63
C LEU A 22 -2.01 11.09 -11.75
N ASN A 23 -1.87 9.79 -11.44
CA ASN A 23 -1.50 8.72 -12.36
C ASN A 23 -0.14 8.98 -13.05
N ARG A 24 0.83 9.54 -12.35
CA ARG A 24 2.17 9.85 -12.87
C ARG A 24 3.13 8.71 -12.58
N ARG A 25 3.83 8.20 -13.62
CA ARG A 25 4.83 7.14 -13.48
C ARG A 25 5.89 7.42 -12.42
N ILE A 26 6.29 8.70 -12.27
CA ILE A 26 7.32 9.12 -11.33
C ILE A 26 6.95 8.80 -9.85
N ASN A 27 5.67 8.53 -9.54
CA ASN A 27 5.27 8.09 -8.21
C ASN A 27 6.07 6.88 -7.75
N TRP A 28 6.31 5.90 -8.63
CA TRP A 28 7.01 4.66 -8.30
C TRP A 28 8.49 4.87 -7.97
N PHE A 29 9.10 5.92 -8.50
CA PHE A 29 10.44 6.34 -8.09
C PHE A 29 10.45 6.83 -6.63
N PHE A 30 9.52 7.71 -6.27
CA PHE A 30 9.39 8.18 -4.88
C PHE A 30 8.96 7.06 -3.93
N TYR A 31 8.11 6.13 -4.39
CA TYR A 31 7.76 4.93 -3.67
C TYR A 31 9.00 4.07 -3.34
N CYS A 32 9.87 3.81 -4.32
CA CYS A 32 11.11 3.06 -4.08
C CYS A 32 12.04 3.77 -3.09
N LEU A 33 12.17 5.10 -3.18
CA LEU A 33 12.95 5.87 -2.20
C LEU A 33 12.35 5.77 -0.79
N GLN A 34 11.02 5.82 -0.67
CA GLN A 34 10.32 5.61 0.60
C GLN A 34 10.61 4.23 1.17
N MET A 35 10.48 3.17 0.37
CA MET A 35 10.77 1.79 0.81
C MET A 35 12.22 1.62 1.27
N ILE A 36 13.19 2.26 0.59
CA ILE A 36 14.58 2.27 1.05
C ILE A 36 14.72 2.95 2.41
N ALA A 37 14.05 4.09 2.61
CA ALA A 37 14.10 4.80 3.89
C ALA A 37 13.45 3.97 5.02
N LEU A 38 12.30 3.32 4.75
CA LEU A 38 11.63 2.44 5.69
C LEU A 38 12.47 1.19 6.00
N LEU A 39 13.10 0.59 5.00
CA LEU A 39 14.01 -0.55 5.18
C LEU A 39 15.14 -0.24 6.18
N PHE A 40 15.77 0.95 6.04
CA PHE A 40 16.78 1.39 6.99
C PHE A 40 16.19 1.65 8.38
N PHE A 41 14.98 2.19 8.46
CA PHE A 41 14.28 2.40 9.72
C PHE A 41 13.99 1.06 10.40
N SER A 42 13.30 0.14 9.73
CA SER A 42 12.88 -1.17 10.24
C SER A 42 14.08 -2.01 10.68
N TRP A 43 15.17 -1.99 9.89
CA TRP A 43 16.42 -2.66 10.26
C TRP A 43 17.02 -2.16 11.58
N ASN A 44 17.07 -0.82 11.75
CA ASN A 44 17.67 -0.22 12.95
C ASN A 44 16.83 -0.40 14.22
N VAL A 45 15.50 -0.55 14.09
CA VAL A 45 14.61 -0.81 15.23
C VAL A 45 14.37 -2.30 15.49
N GLY A 46 14.95 -3.19 14.64
CA GLY A 46 14.85 -4.64 14.81
C GLY A 46 13.53 -5.26 14.35
N LEU A 47 12.74 -4.54 13.52
CA LEU A 47 11.48 -5.02 12.94
C LEU A 47 11.77 -5.82 11.65
N TYR A 48 12.30 -7.04 11.81
CA TYR A 48 12.74 -7.86 10.67
C TYR A 48 11.59 -8.31 9.76
N GLY A 49 10.35 -8.41 10.26
CA GLY A 49 9.15 -8.64 9.44
C GLY A 49 8.91 -7.50 8.47
N ASP A 50 8.98 -6.26 8.96
CA ASP A 50 8.85 -5.05 8.14
C ASP A 50 9.98 -4.93 7.12
N VAL A 51 11.20 -5.34 7.48
CA VAL A 51 12.34 -5.41 6.54
C VAL A 51 12.01 -6.29 5.33
N ILE A 52 11.40 -7.46 5.56
CA ILE A 52 10.97 -8.37 4.47
C ILE A 52 9.88 -7.71 3.62
N ASN A 53 8.90 -7.09 4.26
CA ASN A 53 7.83 -6.36 3.58
C ASN A 53 8.38 -5.22 2.72
N ASP A 54 9.28 -4.40 3.26
CA ASP A 54 9.88 -3.26 2.56
C ASP A 54 10.67 -3.71 1.33
N VAL A 55 11.39 -4.85 1.43
CA VAL A 55 12.10 -5.46 0.28
C VAL A 55 11.11 -5.89 -0.81
N ILE A 56 10.00 -6.55 -0.43
CA ILE A 56 8.98 -6.99 -1.38
C ILE A 56 8.33 -5.77 -2.06
N TYR A 57 7.99 -4.74 -1.29
CA TYR A 57 7.41 -3.51 -1.82
C TYR A 57 8.37 -2.74 -2.70
N LEU A 58 9.67 -2.71 -2.37
CA LEU A 58 10.69 -2.13 -3.24
C LEU A 58 10.74 -2.85 -4.59
N PHE A 59 10.70 -4.18 -4.59
CA PHE A 59 10.64 -4.97 -5.82
C PHE A 59 9.37 -4.69 -6.65
N LEU A 60 8.20 -4.65 -5.99
CA LEU A 60 6.94 -4.29 -6.65
C LEU A 60 6.98 -2.87 -7.24
N GLY A 61 7.58 -1.92 -6.53
CA GLY A 61 7.77 -0.54 -6.99
C GLY A 61 8.64 -0.45 -8.25
N LEU A 62 9.75 -1.20 -8.28
CA LEU A 62 10.62 -1.28 -9.46
C LEU A 62 9.89 -1.90 -10.67
N CYS A 63 9.17 -3.00 -10.45
CA CYS A 63 8.33 -3.62 -11.48
C CYS A 63 7.29 -2.65 -12.02
N ALA A 64 6.61 -1.93 -11.13
CA ALA A 64 5.59 -0.95 -11.48
C ALA A 64 6.17 0.23 -12.27
N TYR A 65 7.32 0.76 -11.85
CA TYR A 65 8.01 1.81 -12.58
C TYR A 65 8.32 1.40 -14.03
N TYR A 66 8.79 0.15 -14.20
CA TYR A 66 9.07 -0.41 -15.52
C TYR A 66 7.79 -0.60 -16.36
N LEU A 67 6.75 -1.24 -15.79
CA LEU A 67 5.48 -1.52 -16.47
C LEU A 67 4.77 -0.22 -16.89
N TRP A 68 4.76 0.78 -16.03
CA TRP A 68 4.17 2.09 -16.34
C TRP A 68 4.95 2.85 -17.41
N GLY A 69 6.24 2.54 -17.60
CA GLY A 69 7.07 3.09 -18.68
C GLY A 69 6.87 2.44 -20.02
N LYS A 70 6.63 1.12 -20.06
CA LYS A 70 6.41 0.37 -21.32
C LYS A 70 5.01 0.57 -21.92
N GLY A 71 4.12 1.19 -21.20
CA GLY A 71 2.76 1.42 -21.66
C GLY A 71 1.87 0.16 -21.69
N THR A 72 2.31 -0.95 -21.13
CA THR A 72 1.53 -2.19 -21.02
C THR A 72 0.29 -2.04 -20.13
N THR A 73 0.30 -1.04 -19.24
CA THR A 73 -0.79 -0.70 -18.32
C THR A 73 -1.22 0.76 -18.50
N ARG A 74 -1.46 1.21 -19.74
CA ARG A 74 -1.70 2.64 -20.01
C ARG A 74 -3.04 3.16 -19.55
N CYS A 75 -4.08 2.31 -19.55
CA CYS A 75 -5.45 2.73 -19.24
C CYS A 75 -5.86 2.28 -17.85
N ILE A 76 -6.56 3.15 -17.14
CA ILE A 76 -7.26 2.79 -15.90
C ILE A 76 -8.45 1.90 -16.28
N SER A 77 -8.63 0.80 -15.56
CA SER A 77 -9.70 -0.17 -15.82
C SER A 77 -10.27 -0.73 -14.51
N LEU A 78 -11.46 -1.30 -14.58
CA LEU A 78 -12.06 -2.08 -13.49
C LEU A 78 -11.67 -3.55 -13.62
N SER A 79 -11.57 -4.23 -12.49
CA SER A 79 -11.42 -5.68 -12.48
C SER A 79 -12.71 -6.37 -12.91
N SER A 80 -12.60 -7.47 -13.64
CA SER A 80 -13.78 -8.29 -13.95
C SER A 80 -14.30 -9.00 -12.71
N VAL A 81 -15.56 -9.36 -12.66
CA VAL A 81 -16.16 -10.09 -11.53
C VAL A 81 -15.38 -11.37 -11.22
N ARG A 82 -14.96 -12.10 -12.26
CA ARG A 82 -14.14 -13.32 -12.08
C ARG A 82 -12.79 -13.01 -11.42
N ALA A 83 -12.14 -11.92 -11.81
CA ALA A 83 -10.88 -11.49 -11.19
C ALA A 83 -11.13 -11.09 -9.72
N VAL A 84 -12.21 -10.33 -9.45
CA VAL A 84 -12.58 -9.95 -8.06
C VAL A 84 -12.74 -11.18 -7.19
N VAL A 85 -13.51 -12.17 -7.63
CA VAL A 85 -13.67 -13.44 -6.89
C VAL A 85 -12.33 -14.14 -6.67
N ALA A 86 -11.51 -14.25 -7.72
CA ALA A 86 -10.24 -14.96 -7.64
C ALA A 86 -9.27 -14.32 -6.63
N TYR A 87 -9.05 -13.00 -6.71
CA TYR A 87 -8.12 -12.35 -5.78
C TYR A 87 -8.70 -12.23 -4.37
N SER A 88 -10.04 -12.13 -4.21
CA SER A 88 -10.65 -12.18 -2.88
C SER A 88 -10.43 -13.54 -2.21
N MET A 89 -10.59 -14.65 -2.95
CA MET A 89 -10.29 -15.98 -2.42
C MET A 89 -8.82 -16.13 -2.03
N VAL A 90 -7.89 -15.69 -2.88
CA VAL A 90 -6.46 -15.72 -2.59
C VAL A 90 -6.15 -14.89 -1.34
N THR A 91 -6.71 -13.68 -1.23
CA THR A 91 -6.51 -12.82 -0.06
C THR A 91 -7.03 -13.47 1.22
N ILE A 92 -8.26 -14.05 1.19
CA ILE A 92 -8.82 -14.74 2.37
C ILE A 92 -7.92 -15.90 2.80
N VAL A 93 -7.48 -16.75 1.88
CA VAL A 93 -6.59 -17.87 2.18
C VAL A 93 -5.26 -17.36 2.76
N SER A 94 -4.66 -16.34 2.13
CA SER A 94 -3.41 -15.74 2.61
C SER A 94 -3.58 -15.12 4.01
N THR A 95 -4.70 -14.44 4.27
CA THR A 95 -5.03 -13.88 5.59
C THR A 95 -5.11 -14.97 6.66
N VAL A 96 -5.81 -16.07 6.37
CA VAL A 96 -5.95 -17.19 7.31
C VAL A 96 -4.57 -17.80 7.61
N LEU A 97 -3.75 -18.04 6.60
CA LEU A 97 -2.40 -18.58 6.79
C LEU A 97 -1.51 -17.65 7.60
N LEU A 98 -1.52 -16.35 7.26
CA LEU A 98 -0.75 -15.33 7.95
C LEU A 98 -1.23 -15.15 9.40
N TYR A 99 -2.56 -15.17 9.63
CA TYR A 99 -3.13 -15.13 10.98
C TYR A 99 -2.58 -16.24 11.87
N PHE A 100 -2.60 -17.51 11.41
CA PHE A 100 -2.08 -18.62 12.20
C PHE A 100 -0.57 -18.48 12.48
N TYR A 101 0.18 -17.93 11.54
CA TYR A 101 1.59 -17.62 11.75
C TYR A 101 1.77 -16.52 12.80
N LEU A 102 1.09 -15.38 12.67
CA LEU A 102 1.19 -14.25 13.60
C LEU A 102 0.66 -14.62 15.00
N ALA A 103 -0.41 -15.39 15.09
CA ALA A 103 -0.95 -15.90 16.36
C ALA A 103 0.02 -16.83 17.09
N SER A 104 1.01 -17.42 16.40
CA SER A 104 2.09 -18.20 17.00
C SER A 104 3.27 -17.33 17.49
N THR A 105 3.26 -16.04 17.19
CA THR A 105 4.24 -15.05 17.64
C THR A 105 3.69 -14.25 18.84
N ASN A 106 4.43 -13.24 19.29
CA ASN A 106 3.96 -12.31 20.33
C ASN A 106 3.24 -11.08 19.74
N ASP A 107 2.64 -11.22 18.56
CA ASP A 107 1.89 -10.14 17.93
C ASP A 107 0.67 -9.75 18.79
N PRO A 108 0.48 -8.46 19.12
CA PRO A 108 -0.62 -8.01 19.97
C PRO A 108 -1.98 -8.04 19.26
N LEU A 109 -2.01 -7.98 17.91
CA LEU A 109 -3.23 -7.85 17.09
C LEU A 109 -3.18 -8.75 15.83
N PRO A 110 -2.91 -10.07 15.96
CA PRO A 110 -2.54 -10.93 14.84
C PRO A 110 -3.59 -11.03 13.75
N LEU A 111 -4.89 -10.89 14.07
CA LEU A 111 -5.95 -10.91 13.07
C LEU A 111 -5.98 -9.61 12.26
N LEU A 112 -5.83 -8.48 12.94
CA LEU A 112 -5.87 -7.16 12.30
C LEU A 112 -4.65 -6.99 11.39
N ASP A 113 -3.46 -7.35 11.87
CA ASP A 113 -2.21 -7.30 11.11
C ASP A 113 -2.26 -8.26 9.90
N ALA A 114 -2.79 -9.48 10.06
CA ALA A 114 -2.96 -10.39 8.93
C ALA A 114 -3.88 -9.82 7.84
N ILE A 115 -4.99 -9.17 8.22
CA ILE A 115 -5.92 -8.57 7.26
C ILE A 115 -5.29 -7.35 6.60
N SER A 116 -4.69 -6.44 7.37
CA SER A 116 -4.08 -5.22 6.84
C SER A 116 -2.92 -5.54 5.90
N THR A 117 -2.04 -6.47 6.27
CA THR A 117 -0.92 -6.91 5.42
C THR A 117 -1.39 -7.50 4.10
N THR A 118 -2.31 -8.47 4.11
CA THR A 118 -2.73 -9.14 2.87
C THR A 118 -3.55 -8.24 1.96
N THR A 119 -4.39 -7.36 2.52
CA THR A 119 -5.15 -6.39 1.73
C THR A 119 -4.27 -5.30 1.14
N SER A 120 -3.23 -4.84 1.83
CA SER A 120 -2.25 -3.88 1.31
C SER A 120 -1.45 -4.45 0.14
N PHE A 121 -1.04 -5.73 0.19
CA PHE A 121 -0.42 -6.42 -0.95
C PHE A 121 -1.35 -6.47 -2.15
N LEU A 122 -2.61 -6.87 -1.96
CA LEU A 122 -3.59 -6.88 -3.03
C LEU A 122 -3.78 -5.49 -3.63
N ALA A 123 -3.99 -4.47 -2.80
CA ALA A 123 -4.17 -3.09 -3.24
C ALA A 123 -2.97 -2.58 -4.05
N THR A 124 -1.74 -2.88 -3.60
CA THR A 124 -0.51 -2.53 -4.32
C THR A 124 -0.44 -3.21 -5.69
N ILE A 125 -0.71 -4.52 -5.77
CA ILE A 125 -0.70 -5.26 -7.04
C ILE A 125 -1.74 -4.67 -8.00
N LEU A 126 -2.96 -4.41 -7.54
CA LEU A 126 -4.01 -3.80 -8.36
C LEU A 126 -3.63 -2.38 -8.83
N MET A 127 -2.97 -1.60 -7.97
CA MET A 127 -2.46 -0.27 -8.31
C MET A 127 -1.37 -0.34 -9.39
N VAL A 128 -0.46 -1.33 -9.33
CA VAL A 128 0.54 -1.59 -10.38
C VAL A 128 -0.13 -1.77 -11.75
N PHE A 129 -1.23 -2.51 -11.78
CA PHE A 129 -2.00 -2.76 -13.01
C PHE A 129 -3.05 -1.67 -13.31
N ARG A 130 -3.00 -0.54 -12.62
CA ARG A 130 -3.96 0.59 -12.76
C ARG A 130 -5.41 0.17 -12.66
N ARG A 131 -5.74 -0.75 -11.74
CA ARG A 131 -7.12 -1.14 -11.45
C ARG A 131 -7.75 -0.13 -10.51
N LEU A 132 -8.90 0.44 -10.90
CA LEU A 132 -9.61 1.46 -10.12
C LEU A 132 -10.03 0.95 -8.74
N ASP A 133 -10.36 -0.32 -8.65
CA ASP A 133 -10.78 -1.00 -7.43
C ASP A 133 -9.68 -1.03 -6.34
N CYS A 134 -8.41 -0.81 -6.69
CA CYS A 134 -7.34 -0.69 -5.69
C CYS A 134 -7.63 0.40 -4.65
N TRP A 135 -8.26 1.49 -5.03
CA TRP A 135 -8.53 2.62 -4.13
C TRP A 135 -9.62 2.30 -3.09
N ILE A 136 -10.57 1.41 -3.41
CA ILE A 136 -11.56 0.92 -2.45
C ILE A 136 -10.86 0.05 -1.41
N ILE A 137 -9.94 -0.81 -1.85
CA ILE A 137 -9.18 -1.69 -0.96
C ILE A 137 -8.23 -0.86 -0.09
N TRP A 138 -7.54 0.14 -0.65
CA TRP A 138 -6.72 1.07 0.12
C TRP A 138 -7.53 1.81 1.19
N LEU A 139 -8.72 2.33 0.85
CA LEU A 139 -9.57 3.02 1.84
C LEU A 139 -9.93 2.10 3.00
N ILE A 140 -10.33 0.85 2.71
CA ILE A 140 -10.64 -0.14 3.76
C ILE A 140 -9.39 -0.44 4.59
N ASN A 141 -8.25 -0.61 3.94
CA ASN A 141 -6.98 -0.93 4.58
C ASN A 141 -6.49 0.21 5.49
N ASP A 142 -6.55 1.45 5.02
CA ASP A 142 -6.15 2.61 5.81
C ASP A 142 -7.04 2.80 7.05
N LEU A 143 -8.34 2.48 6.94
CA LEU A 143 -9.25 2.45 8.09
C LEU A 143 -8.87 1.35 9.08
N LEU A 144 -8.48 0.17 8.61
CA LEU A 144 -8.01 -0.92 9.47
C LEU A 144 -6.73 -0.51 10.21
N TYR A 145 -5.76 0.10 9.52
CA TYR A 145 -4.56 0.63 10.16
C TYR A 145 -4.86 1.74 11.18
N CYS A 146 -5.85 2.59 10.93
CA CYS A 146 -6.27 3.56 11.94
C CYS A 146 -6.77 2.87 13.22
N VAL A 147 -7.55 1.78 13.10
CA VAL A 147 -8.01 0.99 14.25
C VAL A 147 -6.83 0.29 14.92
N GLU A 148 -5.95 -0.32 14.15
CA GLU A 148 -4.75 -1.03 14.63
C GLU A 148 -3.85 -0.11 15.47
N TYR A 149 -3.45 1.03 14.91
CA TYR A 149 -2.58 2.00 15.61
C TYR A 149 -3.25 2.64 16.83
N TYR A 150 -4.58 2.78 16.82
CA TYR A 150 -5.33 3.21 17.99
C TYR A 150 -5.34 2.17 19.11
N MET A 151 -5.41 0.87 18.76
CA MET A 151 -5.45 -0.25 19.71
C MET A 151 -4.08 -0.63 20.29
N LEU A 152 -2.97 -0.19 19.69
CA LEU A 152 -1.64 -0.46 20.20
C LEU A 152 -1.45 0.16 21.60
N PRO A 153 -0.75 -0.52 22.54
CA PRO A 153 -0.51 -0.04 23.90
C PRO A 153 0.16 1.33 23.98
N ASN A 154 1.01 1.64 23.02
CA ASN A 154 1.72 2.93 22.88
C ASN A 154 1.21 3.67 21.66
N GLN A 155 -0.05 3.98 21.59
CA GLN A 155 -0.74 4.63 20.47
C GLN A 155 0.18 5.33 19.47
N ALA A 156 0.34 4.75 18.29
CA ALA A 156 1.18 5.30 17.22
C ALA A 156 0.45 6.47 16.53
N ILE A 157 0.30 7.60 17.24
CA ILE A 157 -0.56 8.72 16.84
C ILE A 157 -0.17 9.32 15.48
N TYR A 158 1.13 9.38 15.16
CA TYR A 158 1.58 9.90 13.87
C TYR A 158 1.21 8.96 12.72
N LEU A 159 1.31 7.65 12.91
CA LEU A 159 0.89 6.66 11.92
C LEU A 159 -0.64 6.65 11.77
N LEU A 160 -1.39 6.79 12.85
CA LEU A 160 -2.84 6.95 12.81
C LEU A 160 -3.24 8.18 11.99
N LEU A 161 -2.62 9.34 12.26
CA LEU A 161 -2.88 10.58 11.51
C LEU A 161 -2.49 10.44 10.03
N LEU A 162 -1.37 9.77 9.73
CA LEU A 162 -0.94 9.52 8.37
C LEU A 162 -1.97 8.66 7.60
N ASN A 163 -2.46 7.57 8.21
CA ASN A 163 -3.48 6.72 7.60
C ASN A 163 -4.82 7.45 7.44
N ALA A 164 -5.20 8.32 8.37
CA ALA A 164 -6.36 9.19 8.20
C ALA A 164 -6.22 10.12 6.97
N VAL A 165 -5.02 10.67 6.72
CA VAL A 165 -4.73 11.43 5.50
C VAL A 165 -4.82 10.52 4.26
N TRP A 166 -4.32 9.29 4.33
CA TRP A 166 -4.39 8.35 3.22
C TRP A 166 -5.81 7.90 2.91
N CYS A 167 -6.70 7.76 3.90
CA CYS A 167 -8.14 7.57 3.65
C CYS A 167 -8.70 8.67 2.75
N ILE A 168 -8.40 9.94 3.03
CA ILE A 168 -8.82 11.07 2.19
C ILE A 168 -8.20 10.96 0.79
N MET A 169 -6.91 10.64 0.70
CA MET A 169 -6.21 10.48 -0.57
C MET A 169 -6.78 9.32 -1.39
N ALA A 170 -7.18 8.21 -0.78
CA ALA A 170 -7.82 7.08 -1.46
C ALA A 170 -9.15 7.49 -2.10
N ILE A 171 -9.98 8.25 -1.37
CA ILE A 171 -11.26 8.77 -1.89
C ILE A 171 -11.02 9.71 -3.09
N VAL A 172 -10.11 10.68 -2.94
CA VAL A 172 -9.78 11.64 -4.01
C VAL A 172 -9.18 10.93 -5.22
N SER A 173 -8.32 9.95 -4.99
CA SER A 173 -7.71 9.13 -6.04
C SER A 173 -8.75 8.30 -6.79
N PHE A 174 -9.68 7.67 -6.08
CA PHE A 174 -10.79 6.95 -6.70
C PHE A 174 -11.60 7.85 -7.61
N ILE A 175 -12.00 9.04 -7.14
CA ILE A 175 -12.76 10.01 -7.94
C ILE A 175 -11.97 10.47 -9.16
N THR A 176 -10.67 10.75 -8.98
CA THR A 176 -9.79 11.22 -10.05
C THR A 176 -9.58 10.14 -11.12
N TRP A 177 -9.31 8.90 -10.69
CA TRP A 177 -9.12 7.78 -11.61
C TRP A 177 -10.42 7.37 -12.29
N ARG A 178 -11.57 7.44 -11.60
CA ARG A 178 -12.89 7.18 -12.19
C ARG A 178 -13.21 8.13 -13.34
N LYS A 179 -12.86 9.41 -13.23
CA LYS A 179 -13.01 10.38 -14.31
C LYS A 179 -12.15 10.05 -15.54
N ARG A 180 -11.08 9.29 -15.34
CA ARG A 180 -10.14 8.88 -16.37
C ARG A 180 -10.37 7.44 -16.87
N LEU A 181 -11.43 6.80 -16.41
CA LEU A 181 -11.79 5.46 -16.83
C LEU A 181 -12.08 5.49 -18.35
N HIS A 182 -11.47 4.60 -19.10
CA HIS A 182 -11.62 4.50 -20.57
C HIS A 182 -11.14 5.73 -21.38
N THR A 183 -10.48 6.72 -20.77
CA THR A 183 -9.81 7.77 -21.55
C THR A 183 -8.53 7.24 -22.17
N LYS A 184 -8.13 7.85 -23.32
CA LYS A 184 -6.91 7.45 -24.06
C LYS A 184 -5.68 7.43 -23.14
N PRO A 185 -4.65 6.59 -23.44
CA PRO A 185 -3.44 6.52 -22.65
C PRO A 185 -2.78 7.89 -22.53
N PHE A 186 -2.16 8.15 -21.38
CA PHE A 186 -1.30 9.31 -21.20
C PHE A 186 -0.03 9.14 -22.05
N GLU A 187 0.28 10.17 -22.84
CA GLU A 187 1.59 10.35 -23.46
C GLU A 187 2.66 10.67 -22.42
#